data_02a49885bc961eb3e04b5d4c8cfed1df
#
_entry.id   02a49885bc961eb3e04b5d4c8cfed1df
#
_cell.length_a   1.000
_cell.length_b   1.000
_cell.length_c   1.000
_cell.angle_alpha   90.00
_cell.angle_beta   90.00
_cell.angle_gamma   90.00
#
_symmetry.space_group_name_H-M   'P 1'
#
loop_
_entity.id
_entity.type
_entity.pdbx_description
1 polymer ?
#
loop_
_entity_poly.entity_id
_entity_poly.type
_entity_poly.pdbx_seq_one_letter_code
_entity_poly.pdbx_strand_id
1 'polypeptide(L)'
;MGFFTGHPLQQPPTDFPHRHAGPPRCLRRTAARGFTLIELVAVMVIAGLLATFAVNRFFQRDSFDARSASDQVASIVRYGQKLAVAQNRPVYVRIATNSVALCFTPACDSPASRTVPPAGSNSGSKDTLAACGGWGNWLCEGWPSSVTLPGGASGFYFDPLGRPYYAVSGDFSKVLSLAVAGGGQQYPINVSPETGYVYR
;
A
#
# COMPACT_ATOMS: atom_id res chain seq x y z
N MET A 1 -11.38 -17.19 65.45
CA MET A 1 -12.74 -17.67 65.88
C MET A 1 -13.71 -17.20 64.78
N GLY A 2 -14.17 -18.09 63.95
CA GLY A 2 -15.10 -17.78 62.87
C GLY A 2 -15.59 -19.09 62.26
N PHE A 3 -16.83 -19.38 62.48
CA PHE A 3 -17.55 -20.63 62.28
C PHE A 3 -17.67 -20.99 60.77
N PHE A 4 -17.31 -22.23 60.45
CA PHE A 4 -17.72 -22.95 59.23
C PHE A 4 -19.16 -23.44 59.42
N THR A 5 -20.09 -22.97 58.60
CA THR A 5 -21.41 -23.57 58.46
C THR A 5 -21.43 -24.37 57.13
N GLY A 6 -21.52 -25.71 57.30
CA GLY A 6 -21.66 -26.65 56.22
C GLY A 6 -23.01 -26.56 55.54
N HIS A 7 -23.02 -26.52 54.21
CA HIS A 7 -24.21 -26.79 53.41
C HIS A 7 -24.31 -28.28 53.08
N PRO A 8 -25.48 -28.89 53.18
CA PRO A 8 -25.69 -30.30 52.80
C PRO A 8 -25.74 -30.44 51.30
N LEU A 9 -25.04 -31.46 50.82
CA LEU A 9 -25.04 -31.91 49.42
C LEU A 9 -26.44 -32.40 49.03
N GLN A 10 -27.08 -31.71 48.14
CA GLN A 10 -28.35 -32.10 47.52
C GLN A 10 -28.08 -33.01 46.35
N GLN A 11 -28.50 -34.28 46.42
CA GLN A 11 -28.42 -35.25 45.35
C GLN A 11 -29.32 -34.84 44.18
N PRO A 12 -28.86 -34.90 42.93
CA PRO A 12 -29.72 -34.68 41.78
C PRO A 12 -30.66 -35.86 41.54
N PRO A 13 -31.91 -35.60 41.09
CA PRO A 13 -32.86 -36.64 40.79
C PRO A 13 -32.42 -37.42 39.53
N THR A 14 -32.35 -38.74 39.64
CA THR A 14 -32.15 -39.69 38.54
C THR A 14 -33.49 -39.95 37.84
N ASP A 15 -33.88 -39.03 36.98
CA ASP A 15 -34.99 -39.32 36.05
C ASP A 15 -34.49 -39.21 34.63
N PHE A 16 -34.10 -40.34 34.04
CA PHE A 16 -33.74 -40.45 32.65
C PHE A 16 -35.01 -40.79 31.83
N PRO A 17 -35.49 -39.85 31.00
CA PRO A 17 -36.56 -40.19 30.06
C PRO A 17 -36.03 -41.17 29.01
N HIS A 18 -36.71 -42.33 28.93
CA HIS A 18 -36.49 -43.30 27.84
C HIS A 18 -36.70 -42.62 26.49
N ARG A 19 -35.60 -42.35 25.79
CA ARG A 19 -35.65 -41.92 24.39
C ARG A 19 -36.07 -43.11 23.55
N HIS A 20 -37.27 -43.04 23.04
CA HIS A 20 -37.68 -43.90 21.93
C HIS A 20 -36.75 -43.65 20.74
N ALA A 21 -36.01 -44.68 20.39
CA ALA A 21 -35.19 -44.68 19.16
C ALA A 21 -36.15 -44.65 17.95
N GLY A 22 -36.24 -43.49 17.31
CA GLY A 22 -36.93 -43.34 16.05
C GLY A 22 -36.23 -44.18 14.94
N PRO A 23 -36.95 -44.62 13.93
CA PRO A 23 -36.40 -45.45 12.87
C PRO A 23 -35.23 -44.70 12.17
N PRO A 24 -34.20 -45.44 11.70
CA PRO A 24 -33.05 -44.85 11.02
C PRO A 24 -33.54 -44.14 9.77
N ARG A 25 -33.31 -42.80 9.71
CA ARG A 25 -33.52 -42.02 8.50
C ARG A 25 -32.50 -42.48 7.48
N CYS A 26 -32.96 -43.23 6.47
CA CYS A 26 -32.17 -43.50 5.28
C CYS A 26 -31.74 -42.15 4.65
N LEU A 27 -30.49 -41.79 4.82
CA LEU A 27 -29.88 -40.72 4.07
C LEU A 27 -29.92 -41.11 2.58
N ARG A 28 -30.84 -40.48 1.86
CA ARG A 28 -30.95 -40.60 0.40
C ARG A 28 -29.59 -40.11 -0.17
N ARG A 29 -28.74 -41.06 -0.54
CA ARG A 29 -27.51 -40.75 -1.32
C ARG A 29 -27.98 -40.08 -2.60
N THR A 30 -27.82 -38.76 -2.69
CA THR A 30 -27.89 -38.06 -3.96
C THR A 30 -26.76 -38.59 -4.80
N ALA A 31 -27.10 -39.27 -5.88
CA ALA A 31 -26.11 -39.74 -6.86
C ALA A 31 -25.36 -38.52 -7.38
N ALA A 32 -24.07 -38.45 -7.08
CA ALA A 32 -23.19 -37.45 -7.68
C ALA A 32 -23.15 -37.72 -9.18
N ARG A 33 -23.78 -36.84 -9.96
CA ARG A 33 -23.68 -36.89 -11.43
C ARG A 33 -22.24 -36.55 -11.79
N GLY A 34 -21.53 -37.50 -12.37
CA GLY A 34 -20.20 -37.28 -12.94
C GLY A 34 -20.28 -36.33 -14.13
N PHE A 35 -19.27 -35.51 -14.34
CA PHE A 35 -19.12 -34.68 -15.53
C PHE A 35 -18.98 -35.54 -16.79
N THR A 36 -19.63 -35.14 -17.86
CA THR A 36 -19.46 -35.78 -19.17
C THR A 36 -18.14 -35.28 -19.79
N LEU A 37 -17.52 -36.11 -20.64
CA LEU A 37 -16.29 -35.73 -21.35
C LEU A 37 -16.49 -34.44 -22.18
N ILE A 38 -17.66 -34.32 -22.83
CA ILE A 38 -17.99 -33.14 -23.62
C ILE A 38 -18.11 -31.88 -22.77
N GLU A 39 -18.63 -31.96 -21.56
CA GLU A 39 -18.75 -30.84 -20.64
C GLU A 39 -17.38 -30.34 -20.17
N LEU A 40 -16.45 -31.28 -19.90
CA LEU A 40 -15.08 -30.93 -19.53
C LEU A 40 -14.33 -30.22 -20.69
N VAL A 41 -14.48 -30.74 -21.92
CA VAL A 41 -13.89 -30.10 -23.10
C VAL A 41 -14.50 -28.73 -23.34
N ALA A 42 -15.81 -28.57 -23.21
CA ALA A 42 -16.47 -27.27 -23.36
C ALA A 42 -15.98 -26.25 -22.34
N VAL A 43 -15.84 -26.65 -21.06
CA VAL A 43 -15.30 -25.76 -20.01
C VAL A 43 -13.84 -25.36 -20.31
N MET A 44 -12.99 -26.28 -20.77
CA MET A 44 -11.60 -25.95 -21.14
C MET A 44 -11.53 -24.96 -22.29
N VAL A 45 -12.37 -25.10 -23.32
CA VAL A 45 -12.41 -24.16 -24.45
C VAL A 45 -12.88 -22.78 -23.99
N ILE A 46 -13.95 -22.70 -23.19
CA ILE A 46 -14.45 -21.42 -22.68
C ILE A 46 -13.42 -20.78 -21.75
N ALA A 47 -12.80 -21.53 -20.84
CA ALA A 47 -11.76 -21.04 -19.96
C ALA A 47 -10.54 -20.51 -20.74
N GLY A 48 -10.12 -21.19 -21.80
CA GLY A 48 -9.04 -20.76 -22.68
C GLY A 48 -9.37 -19.43 -23.39
N LEU A 49 -10.58 -19.27 -23.89
CA LEU A 49 -11.04 -18.02 -24.49
C LEU A 49 -11.07 -16.87 -23.49
N LEU A 50 -11.59 -17.10 -22.27
CA LEU A 50 -11.65 -16.09 -21.22
C LEU A 50 -10.26 -15.69 -20.72
N ALA A 51 -9.30 -16.62 -20.67
CA ALA A 51 -7.92 -16.35 -20.23
C ALA A 51 -7.24 -15.31 -21.12
N THR A 52 -7.48 -15.28 -22.43
CA THR A 52 -6.88 -14.31 -23.36
C THR A 52 -7.31 -12.87 -23.06
N PHE A 53 -8.54 -12.67 -22.57
CA PHE A 53 -9.03 -11.35 -22.18
C PHE A 53 -8.55 -10.92 -20.79
N ALA A 54 -8.32 -11.86 -19.88
CA ALA A 54 -7.90 -11.59 -18.51
C ALA A 54 -6.48 -10.98 -18.45
N VAL A 55 -5.55 -11.47 -19.28
CA VAL A 55 -4.15 -11.00 -19.30
C VAL A 55 -4.06 -9.50 -19.60
N ASN A 56 -4.79 -9.00 -20.59
CA ASN A 56 -4.76 -7.59 -20.97
C ASN A 56 -5.27 -6.66 -19.85
N ARG A 57 -6.17 -7.13 -18.98
CA ARG A 57 -6.70 -6.33 -17.86
C ARG A 57 -5.69 -6.13 -16.74
N PHE A 58 -4.80 -7.09 -16.50
CA PHE A 58 -3.75 -6.95 -15.49
C PHE A 58 -2.71 -5.91 -15.89
N PHE A 59 -2.23 -5.92 -17.13
CA PHE A 59 -1.26 -4.92 -17.60
C PHE A 59 -1.82 -3.50 -17.61
N GLN A 60 -3.11 -3.31 -17.87
CA GLN A 60 -3.74 -2.00 -17.83
C GLN A 60 -3.82 -1.43 -16.40
N ARG A 61 -4.00 -2.27 -15.38
CA ARG A 61 -4.01 -1.85 -13.97
C ARG A 61 -2.67 -1.27 -13.55
N ASP A 62 -1.59 -1.99 -13.78
CA ASP A 62 -0.25 -1.57 -13.36
C ASP A 62 0.18 -0.25 -14.02
N SER A 63 -0.17 -0.02 -15.28
CA SER A 63 0.11 1.25 -15.94
C SER A 63 -0.74 2.40 -15.39
N PHE A 64 -1.99 2.14 -15.02
CA PHE A 64 -2.85 3.13 -14.39
C PHE A 64 -2.36 3.50 -12.99
N ASP A 65 -1.95 2.50 -12.20
CA ASP A 65 -1.39 2.68 -10.87
C ASP A 65 -0.07 3.47 -10.94
N ALA A 66 0.80 3.17 -11.92
CA ALA A 66 2.05 3.91 -12.14
C ALA A 66 1.79 5.37 -12.51
N ARG A 67 0.79 5.65 -13.35
CA ARG A 67 0.41 7.02 -13.70
C ARG A 67 -0.13 7.77 -12.47
N SER A 68 -1.02 7.16 -11.70
CA SER A 68 -1.54 7.74 -10.46
C SER A 68 -0.41 8.02 -9.46
N ALA A 69 0.50 7.08 -9.28
CA ALA A 69 1.68 7.25 -8.44
C ALA A 69 2.57 8.39 -8.92
N SER A 70 2.79 8.55 -10.25
CA SER A 70 3.53 9.67 -10.82
C SER A 70 2.88 11.03 -10.49
N ASP A 71 1.54 11.11 -10.55
CA ASP A 71 0.78 12.30 -10.16
C ASP A 71 0.98 12.64 -8.68
N GLN A 72 0.94 11.63 -7.81
CA GLN A 72 1.16 11.78 -6.38
C GLN A 72 2.60 12.20 -6.07
N VAL A 73 3.61 11.54 -6.66
CA VAL A 73 5.04 11.92 -6.50
C VAL A 73 5.24 13.37 -6.90
N ALA A 74 4.76 13.79 -8.07
CA ALA A 74 4.89 15.16 -8.52
C ALA A 74 4.23 16.16 -7.56
N SER A 75 3.08 15.83 -7.00
CA SER A 75 2.37 16.68 -6.04
C SER A 75 3.12 16.79 -4.71
N ILE A 76 3.66 15.67 -4.21
CA ILE A 76 4.46 15.62 -2.98
C ILE A 76 5.75 16.44 -3.14
N VAL A 77 6.46 16.28 -4.27
CA VAL A 77 7.68 17.04 -4.55
C VAL A 77 7.38 18.55 -4.62
N ARG A 78 6.30 18.95 -5.33
CA ARG A 78 5.86 20.37 -5.35
C ARG A 78 5.51 20.89 -3.96
N TYR A 79 4.84 20.05 -3.16
CA TYR A 79 4.52 20.43 -1.78
C TYR A 79 5.76 20.59 -0.93
N GLY A 80 6.76 19.71 -1.08
CA GLY A 80 8.06 19.82 -0.42
C GLY A 80 8.77 21.15 -0.70
N GLN A 81 8.75 21.58 -1.97
CA GLN A 81 9.28 22.89 -2.36
C GLN A 81 8.54 24.04 -1.65
N LYS A 82 7.21 24.04 -1.73
CA LYS A 82 6.38 25.08 -1.08
C LYS A 82 6.58 25.10 0.43
N LEU A 83 6.72 23.92 1.05
CA LEU A 83 6.94 23.79 2.49
C LEU A 83 8.29 24.36 2.90
N ALA A 84 9.35 24.12 2.10
CA ALA A 84 10.69 24.66 2.35
C ALA A 84 10.68 26.18 2.36
N VAL A 85 10.02 26.81 1.37
CA VAL A 85 9.87 28.26 1.27
C VAL A 85 8.99 28.79 2.41
N ALA A 86 7.84 28.18 2.67
CA ALA A 86 6.88 28.64 3.68
C ALA A 86 7.43 28.57 5.11
N GLN A 87 8.25 27.56 5.41
CA GLN A 87 8.85 27.37 6.73
C GLN A 87 10.27 27.93 6.86
N ASN A 88 10.81 28.48 5.77
CA ASN A 88 12.18 29.01 5.71
C ASN A 88 13.23 28.01 6.24
N ARG A 89 13.11 26.73 5.83
CA ARG A 89 14.01 25.65 6.26
C ARG A 89 14.13 24.57 5.18
N PRO A 90 15.23 23.80 5.16
CA PRO A 90 15.38 22.70 4.21
C PRO A 90 14.29 21.63 4.38
N VAL A 91 13.79 21.12 3.25
CA VAL A 91 12.87 19.98 3.21
C VAL A 91 13.46 18.91 2.30
N TYR A 92 13.71 17.74 2.87
CA TYR A 92 14.32 16.59 2.21
C TYR A 92 13.25 15.72 1.57
N VAL A 93 13.45 15.39 0.29
CA VAL A 93 12.64 14.43 -0.47
C VAL A 93 13.37 13.09 -0.44
N ARG A 94 12.83 12.14 0.31
CA ARG A 94 13.31 10.76 0.30
C ARG A 94 12.59 9.97 -0.75
N ILE A 95 13.35 9.29 -1.59
CA ILE A 95 12.84 8.42 -2.65
C ILE A 95 13.32 7.02 -2.36
N ALA A 96 12.41 6.07 -2.28
CA ALA A 96 12.70 4.65 -2.22
C ALA A 96 12.12 3.97 -3.46
N THR A 97 12.37 2.67 -3.63
CA THR A 97 11.94 1.93 -4.82
C THR A 97 10.44 2.04 -5.09
N ASN A 98 9.62 2.05 -4.04
CA ASN A 98 8.16 2.08 -4.16
C ASN A 98 7.51 3.11 -3.23
N SER A 99 8.25 4.13 -2.80
CA SER A 99 7.68 5.17 -1.93
C SER A 99 8.43 6.48 -2.05
N VAL A 100 7.74 7.56 -1.69
CA VAL A 100 8.30 8.90 -1.53
C VAL A 100 7.87 9.47 -0.19
N ALA A 101 8.77 10.21 0.47
CA ALA A 101 8.48 10.85 1.75
C ALA A 101 9.16 12.21 1.86
N LEU A 102 8.59 13.09 2.68
CA LEU A 102 9.19 14.39 3.03
C LEU A 102 9.62 14.41 4.49
N CYS A 103 10.79 15.03 4.72
CA CYS A 103 11.39 15.12 6.03
C CYS A 103 12.11 16.46 6.19
N PHE A 104 12.35 16.83 7.45
CA PHE A 104 13.15 18.03 7.80
C PHE A 104 14.63 17.71 8.05
N THR A 105 15.00 16.43 8.02
CA THR A 105 16.39 15.96 8.14
C THR A 105 16.71 14.93 7.08
N PRO A 106 17.97 14.76 6.68
CA PRO A 106 18.36 13.74 5.70
C PRO A 106 18.03 12.31 6.14
N ALA A 107 18.21 12.02 7.44
CA ALA A 107 18.01 10.68 7.98
C ALA A 107 16.53 10.30 8.12
N CYS A 108 15.64 11.27 8.40
CA CYS A 108 14.22 11.04 8.57
C CYS A 108 13.88 10.01 9.67
N ASP A 109 14.72 9.90 10.66
CA ASP A 109 14.80 8.83 11.64
C ASP A 109 13.87 9.03 12.86
N SER A 110 13.49 10.27 13.12
CA SER A 110 12.65 10.61 14.27
C SER A 110 11.29 11.17 13.88
N PRO A 111 10.26 11.01 14.72
CA PRO A 111 8.94 11.61 14.48
C PRO A 111 8.99 13.13 14.28
N ALA A 112 9.90 13.83 15.00
CA ALA A 112 10.06 15.28 14.89
C ALA A 112 10.68 15.73 13.56
N SER A 113 11.38 14.84 12.88
CA SER A 113 11.97 15.12 11.56
C SER A 113 11.00 14.89 10.40
N ARG A 114 9.84 14.29 10.64
CA ARG A 114 8.84 13.97 9.61
C ARG A 114 7.92 15.16 9.34
N THR A 115 7.56 15.34 8.08
CA THR A 115 6.56 16.35 7.73
C THR A 115 5.17 15.78 7.86
N VAL A 116 4.22 16.58 8.33
CA VAL A 116 2.81 16.18 8.42
C VAL A 116 2.11 16.48 7.09
N PRO A 117 1.27 15.59 6.57
CA PRO A 117 0.46 15.86 5.39
C PRO A 117 -0.50 17.03 5.61
N PRO A 118 -0.86 17.81 4.57
CA PRO A 118 -1.84 18.89 4.67
C PRO A 118 -3.20 18.45 5.21
N ALA A 119 -3.60 17.21 4.89
CA ALA A 119 -4.84 16.60 5.38
C ALA A 119 -4.73 15.99 6.78
N GLY A 120 -3.57 16.09 7.44
CA GLY A 120 -3.29 15.50 8.75
C GLY A 120 -2.88 14.03 8.71
N SER A 121 -3.17 13.33 7.63
CA SER A 121 -2.79 11.92 7.43
C SER A 121 -2.41 11.64 5.98
N ASN A 122 -1.60 10.59 5.77
CA ASN A 122 -1.34 10.04 4.44
C ASN A 122 -2.54 9.21 3.95
N SER A 123 -2.43 8.55 2.79
CA SER A 123 -3.54 7.77 2.21
C SER A 123 -4.03 6.61 3.09
N GLY A 124 -3.22 6.14 4.03
CA GLY A 124 -3.54 4.99 4.88
C GLY A 124 -3.68 3.67 4.12
N SER A 125 -3.30 3.63 2.85
CA SER A 125 -3.33 2.40 2.06
C SER A 125 -2.40 1.35 2.65
N LYS A 126 -2.67 0.06 2.38
CA LYS A 126 -1.83 -1.05 2.87
C LYS A 126 -0.36 -0.86 2.44
N ASP A 127 -0.14 -0.46 1.20
CA ASP A 127 1.19 -0.27 0.64
C ASP A 127 1.89 0.95 1.25
N THR A 128 1.16 2.04 1.46
CA THR A 128 1.65 3.23 2.17
C THR A 128 2.05 2.90 3.61
N LEU A 129 1.20 2.23 4.36
CA LEU A 129 1.52 1.86 5.75
C LEU A 129 2.73 0.93 5.83
N ALA A 130 2.85 -0.03 4.90
CA ALA A 130 3.99 -0.93 4.83
C ALA A 130 5.30 -0.17 4.50
N ALA A 131 5.27 0.74 3.52
CA ALA A 131 6.44 1.50 3.09
C ALA A 131 6.86 2.59 4.09
N CYS A 132 5.88 3.15 4.83
CA CYS A 132 6.05 4.26 5.77
C CYS A 132 6.14 3.82 7.24
N GLY A 133 6.33 2.52 7.51
CA GLY A 133 6.51 1.99 8.86
C GLY A 133 5.29 2.11 9.77
N GLY A 134 4.09 2.09 9.20
CA GLY A 134 2.82 2.19 9.93
C GLY A 134 2.41 3.59 10.37
N TRP A 135 3.18 4.63 10.00
CA TRP A 135 2.93 6.01 10.43
C TRP A 135 1.96 6.74 9.50
N GLY A 136 0.71 6.91 9.94
CA GLY A 136 -0.31 7.61 9.18
C GLY A 136 -0.17 9.14 9.15
N ASN A 137 0.46 9.74 10.15
CA ASN A 137 0.66 11.19 10.29
C ASN A 137 1.96 11.73 9.66
N TRP A 138 2.60 10.94 8.83
CA TRP A 138 3.79 11.32 8.07
C TRP A 138 3.45 11.51 6.59
N LEU A 139 3.93 12.58 5.97
CA LEU A 139 3.83 12.77 4.52
C LEU A 139 4.77 11.79 3.82
N CYS A 140 4.31 10.60 3.69
CA CYS A 140 4.94 9.46 3.06
C CYS A 140 3.85 8.68 2.33
N GLU A 141 4.07 8.37 1.05
CA GLU A 141 3.18 7.56 0.22
C GLU A 141 3.95 6.39 -0.39
N GLY A 142 3.30 5.24 -0.43
CA GLY A 142 3.83 4.02 -0.98
C GLY A 142 2.88 3.35 -1.95
N TRP A 143 3.43 2.55 -2.86
CA TRP A 143 2.70 1.88 -3.92
C TRP A 143 3.01 0.39 -3.95
N PRO A 144 2.15 -0.42 -4.60
CA PRO A 144 2.42 -1.84 -4.83
C PRO A 144 3.77 -2.08 -5.50
N SER A 145 4.34 -3.24 -5.32
CA SER A 145 5.63 -3.63 -5.92
C SER A 145 5.64 -3.64 -7.46
N SER A 146 4.47 -3.64 -8.10
CA SER A 146 4.30 -3.47 -9.55
C SER A 146 4.61 -2.05 -10.03
N VAL A 147 4.65 -1.07 -9.10
CA VAL A 147 5.02 0.33 -9.37
C VAL A 147 6.36 0.62 -8.71
N THR A 148 7.31 1.08 -9.48
CA THR A 148 8.66 1.37 -9.00
C THR A 148 9.12 2.76 -9.42
N LEU A 149 10.05 3.32 -8.64
CA LEU A 149 10.81 4.51 -9.02
C LEU A 149 12.24 4.06 -9.37
N PRO A 150 12.48 3.65 -10.62
CA PRO A 150 13.81 3.26 -11.08
C PRO A 150 14.74 4.47 -11.01
N GLY A 151 15.93 4.25 -10.48
CA GLY A 151 16.90 5.32 -10.38
C GLY A 151 17.40 5.56 -8.96
N GLY A 152 16.94 4.74 -7.97
CA GLY A 152 17.50 4.61 -6.60
C GLY A 152 18.01 5.94 -6.06
N ALA A 153 17.18 6.95 -6.10
CA ALA A 153 17.68 8.29 -5.99
C ALA A 153 18.23 8.51 -4.60
N SER A 154 19.51 8.81 -4.56
CA SER A 154 20.01 9.63 -3.49
C SER A 154 19.02 10.78 -3.30
N GLY A 155 18.36 10.84 -2.14
CA GLY A 155 17.38 11.88 -1.88
C GLY A 155 17.96 13.28 -2.18
N PHE A 156 17.09 14.20 -2.48
CA PHE A 156 17.45 15.59 -2.67
C PHE A 156 16.67 16.45 -1.66
N TYR A 157 17.02 17.71 -1.53
CA TYR A 157 16.28 18.63 -0.67
C TYR A 157 16.03 19.94 -1.37
N PHE A 158 15.01 20.65 -0.94
CA PHE A 158 14.78 22.04 -1.29
C PHE A 158 15.32 22.95 -0.19
N ASP A 159 16.06 24.00 -0.59
CA ASP A 159 16.49 25.06 0.32
C ASP A 159 15.32 26.02 0.66
N PRO A 160 15.49 26.96 1.59
CA PRO A 160 14.46 27.95 1.91
C PRO A 160 14.05 28.86 0.74
N LEU A 161 14.82 28.91 -0.34
CA LEU A 161 14.49 29.66 -1.57
C LEU A 161 13.75 28.77 -2.59
N GLY A 162 13.51 27.49 -2.26
CA GLY A 162 12.86 26.52 -3.13
C GLY A 162 13.76 25.92 -4.22
N ARG A 163 15.08 26.13 -4.14
CA ARG A 163 16.04 25.52 -5.07
C ARG A 163 16.41 24.12 -4.62
N PRO A 164 16.52 23.17 -5.55
CA PRO A 164 16.86 21.79 -5.22
C PRO A 164 18.38 21.60 -5.09
N TYR A 165 18.78 20.69 -4.18
CA TYR A 165 20.15 20.25 -3.98
C TYR A 165 20.19 18.75 -3.72
N TYR A 166 21.20 18.06 -4.26
CA TYR A 166 21.43 16.67 -3.89
C TYR A 166 21.86 16.54 -2.43
N ALA A 167 21.29 15.60 -1.70
CA ALA A 167 21.59 15.43 -0.28
C ALA A 167 23.05 15.05 -0.01
N VAL A 168 23.75 14.45 -0.97
CA VAL A 168 25.12 13.96 -0.84
C VAL A 168 26.12 14.92 -1.48
N SER A 169 25.88 15.41 -2.69
CA SER A 169 26.86 16.23 -3.43
C SER A 169 26.65 17.73 -3.28
N GLY A 170 25.46 18.15 -2.85
CA GLY A 170 25.11 19.58 -2.76
C GLY A 170 24.94 20.28 -4.10
N ASP A 171 25.42 19.70 -5.21
CA ASP A 171 25.32 20.29 -6.55
C ASP A 171 24.10 19.75 -7.31
N PHE A 172 23.32 20.66 -7.88
CA PHE A 172 22.13 20.35 -8.68
C PHE A 172 22.17 21.12 -10.00
N SER A 173 23.21 20.85 -10.77
CA SER A 173 23.49 21.58 -12.02
C SER A 173 22.70 21.10 -13.23
N LYS A 174 22.00 19.93 -13.11
CA LYS A 174 21.22 19.31 -14.18
C LYS A 174 19.80 19.04 -13.75
N VAL A 175 18.87 19.00 -14.71
CA VAL A 175 17.49 18.58 -14.47
C VAL A 175 17.48 17.18 -13.83
N LEU A 176 16.87 17.05 -12.66
CA LEU A 176 16.60 15.77 -12.07
C LEU A 176 15.38 15.16 -12.76
N SER A 177 15.57 14.02 -13.39
CA SER A 177 14.46 13.25 -13.94
C SER A 177 14.22 12.02 -13.05
N LEU A 178 13.05 11.99 -12.43
CA LEU A 178 12.52 10.84 -11.73
C LEU A 178 11.55 10.14 -12.67
N ALA A 179 11.60 8.82 -12.74
CA ALA A 179 10.62 8.06 -13.53
C ALA A 179 9.83 7.14 -12.60
N VAL A 180 8.51 7.14 -12.74
CA VAL A 180 7.65 6.13 -12.13
C VAL A 180 7.34 5.09 -13.20
N ALA A 181 7.62 3.83 -12.94
CA ALA A 181 7.45 2.74 -13.90
C ALA A 181 6.43 1.72 -13.39
N GLY A 182 5.60 1.19 -14.30
CA GLY A 182 4.65 0.12 -14.05
C GLY A 182 3.90 -0.25 -15.32
N GLY A 183 3.53 -1.52 -15.46
CA GLY A 183 2.83 -2.03 -16.64
C GLY A 183 3.58 -1.80 -17.97
N GLY A 184 4.92 -1.81 -17.95
CA GLY A 184 5.75 -1.55 -19.13
C GLY A 184 5.81 -0.08 -19.56
N GLN A 185 5.22 0.85 -18.82
CA GLN A 185 5.23 2.28 -19.07
C GLN A 185 6.11 3.02 -18.07
N GLN A 186 6.65 4.18 -18.49
CA GLN A 186 7.39 5.09 -17.63
C GLN A 186 6.78 6.49 -17.70
N TYR A 187 6.64 7.11 -16.53
CA TYR A 187 6.08 8.45 -16.38
C TYR A 187 7.15 9.35 -15.76
N PRO A 188 7.82 10.21 -16.56
CA PRO A 188 8.89 11.07 -16.08
C PRO A 188 8.33 12.23 -15.23
N ILE A 189 9.09 12.62 -14.22
CA ILE A 189 8.88 13.80 -13.41
C ILE A 189 10.21 14.54 -13.36
N ASN A 190 10.22 15.77 -13.82
CA ASN A 190 11.43 16.57 -13.91
C ASN A 190 11.43 17.70 -12.89
N VAL A 191 12.59 17.99 -12.30
CA VAL A 191 12.79 19.10 -11.38
C VAL A 191 13.87 20.01 -11.97
N SER A 192 13.53 21.28 -12.21
CA SER A 192 14.46 22.29 -12.73
C SER A 192 15.52 22.62 -11.68
N PRO A 193 16.82 22.68 -12.05
CA PRO A 193 17.90 22.97 -11.10
C PRO A 193 17.85 24.39 -10.53
N GLU A 194 17.46 25.36 -11.36
CA GLU A 194 17.50 26.76 -10.96
C GLU A 194 16.33 27.18 -10.06
N THR A 195 15.15 26.66 -10.34
CA THR A 195 13.91 27.12 -9.73
C THR A 195 13.22 26.08 -8.87
N GLY A 196 13.65 24.81 -8.94
CA GLY A 196 12.93 23.69 -8.33
C GLY A 196 11.57 23.40 -8.96
N TYR A 197 11.24 24.01 -10.13
CA TYR A 197 9.97 23.79 -10.78
C TYR A 197 9.81 22.33 -11.22
N VAL A 198 8.68 21.71 -10.82
CA VAL A 198 8.39 20.30 -11.06
C VAL A 198 7.42 20.20 -12.24
N TYR A 199 7.82 19.50 -13.31
CA TYR A 199 7.05 19.32 -14.52
C TYR A 199 7.16 17.88 -15.05
N ARG A 200 6.33 17.52 -16.03
CA ARG A 200 6.30 16.22 -16.70
C ARG A 200 6.64 16.37 -18.15
#